data_1a29ea3ec1752d37b8e449bf87128522
#
_entry.id   1a29ea3ec1752d37b8e449bf87128522
#
_cell.length_a   1.000
_cell.length_b   1.000
_cell.length_c   1.000
_cell.angle_alpha   90.00
_cell.angle_beta   90.00
_cell.angle_gamma   90.00
#
_symmetry.space_group_name_H-M   'P 1'
#
loop_
_entity.id
_entity.type
_entity.pdbx_description
1 polymer ?
#
loop_
_entity_poly.entity_id
_entity_poly.type
_entity_poly.pdbx_seq_one_letter_code
_entity_poly.pdbx_strand_id
1 'polypeptide(L)'
;IFPFTLNYSNEYKKSNELTIDIHQIFSPIKNLDKIKVEEIIINKIKNSNSEYIIFAENNYPYLITESNDITLTKHLGINQKVVIGETKEIEGEFYNSFIFIEKDKIQYFHKKILVPFGEFLPFRKYIQFMDKISGTTDYTIGNIDRLIISKENINILPIICYEILFDQI
;
A
#
# COMPACT_ATOMS: atom_id res chain seq x y z
N ILE A 1 -21.80 -27.47 19.90
CA ILE A 1 -21.76 -26.08 19.38
C ILE A 1 -21.90 -25.17 20.59
N PHE A 2 -20.80 -24.64 21.10
CA PHE A 2 -20.82 -23.64 22.16
C PHE A 2 -20.78 -22.27 21.49
N PRO A 3 -21.72 -21.35 21.76
CA PRO A 3 -21.63 -19.99 21.30
C PRO A 3 -20.55 -19.26 22.15
N PHE A 4 -19.46 -18.91 21.54
CA PHE A 4 -18.51 -17.95 22.13
C PHE A 4 -19.16 -16.57 22.07
N THR A 5 -19.71 -16.11 23.18
CA THR A 5 -20.04 -14.70 23.36
C THR A 5 -18.80 -13.98 23.90
N LEU A 6 -18.10 -13.28 23.03
CA LEU A 6 -17.09 -12.31 23.45
C LEU A 6 -17.83 -11.09 24.04
N ASN A 7 -17.94 -11.04 25.35
CA ASN A 7 -18.34 -9.81 26.03
C ASN A 7 -17.15 -8.84 26.05
N TYR A 8 -17.05 -7.99 25.04
CA TYR A 8 -16.21 -6.81 25.08
C TYR A 8 -16.94 -5.70 25.83
N SER A 9 -16.75 -5.59 27.15
CA SER A 9 -17.04 -4.38 27.90
C SER A 9 -15.80 -3.49 27.84
N ASN A 10 -15.60 -2.78 26.76
CA ASN A 10 -14.66 -1.69 26.72
C ASN A 10 -15.40 -0.41 27.11
N GLU A 11 -15.07 0.17 28.27
CA GLU A 11 -15.29 1.59 28.50
C GLU A 11 -14.49 2.34 27.43
N TYR A 12 -15.18 2.77 26.37
CA TYR A 12 -14.58 3.68 25.39
C TYR A 12 -14.29 5.01 26.11
N LYS A 13 -13.06 5.18 26.56
CA LYS A 13 -12.52 6.53 26.71
C LYS A 13 -12.74 7.19 25.36
N LYS A 14 -13.38 8.36 25.36
CA LYS A 14 -13.60 9.21 24.20
C LYS A 14 -12.22 9.50 23.58
N SER A 15 -11.73 8.58 22.76
CA SER A 15 -10.53 8.74 21.95
C SER A 15 -10.91 9.65 20.79
N ASN A 16 -10.01 10.48 20.36
CA ASN A 16 -10.16 11.28 19.15
C ASN A 16 -10.67 10.37 18.03
N GLU A 17 -11.82 10.70 17.46
CA GLU A 17 -12.40 9.95 16.37
C GLU A 17 -11.48 10.11 15.17
N LEU A 18 -10.95 8.98 14.67
CA LEU A 18 -10.19 8.92 13.43
C LEU A 18 -11.17 8.82 12.26
N THR A 19 -11.06 9.72 11.31
CA THR A 19 -11.84 9.66 10.07
C THR A 19 -11.02 9.05 8.95
N ILE A 20 -11.58 8.02 8.29
CA ILE A 20 -10.88 7.24 7.26
C ILE A 20 -11.76 7.12 6.03
N ASP A 21 -11.23 7.51 4.87
CA ASP A 21 -11.78 7.21 3.55
C ASP A 21 -11.00 6.08 2.90
N ILE A 22 -11.70 5.08 2.38
CA ILE A 22 -11.08 3.94 1.68
C ILE A 22 -11.54 3.95 0.23
N HIS A 23 -10.58 3.95 -0.69
CA HIS A 23 -10.83 3.99 -2.12
C HIS A 23 -10.16 2.81 -2.83
N GLN A 24 -10.90 2.19 -3.74
CA GLN A 24 -10.36 1.29 -4.74
C GLN A 24 -10.64 1.87 -6.12
N ILE A 25 -9.57 2.13 -6.87
CA ILE A 25 -9.66 2.60 -8.23
C ILE A 25 -9.50 1.38 -9.14
N PHE A 26 -10.55 1.04 -9.85
CA PHE A 26 -10.49 -0.02 -10.85
C PHE A 26 -10.01 0.56 -12.17
N SER A 27 -8.86 0.09 -12.65
CA SER A 27 -8.35 0.43 -13.97
C SER A 27 -7.92 -0.86 -14.71
N PRO A 28 -8.51 -1.18 -15.86
CA PRO A 28 -8.13 -2.37 -16.62
C PRO A 28 -6.69 -2.21 -17.14
N ILE A 29 -5.83 -3.18 -16.85
CA ILE A 29 -4.39 -3.19 -17.19
C ILE A 29 -4.13 -2.93 -18.68
N LYS A 30 -5.03 -3.37 -19.57
CA LYS A 30 -4.84 -3.24 -21.02
C LYS A 30 -4.98 -1.81 -21.56
N ASN A 31 -5.65 -0.91 -20.84
CA ASN A 31 -5.94 0.46 -21.26
C ASN A 31 -5.71 1.45 -20.12
N LEU A 32 -4.64 1.26 -19.36
CA LEU A 32 -4.30 2.11 -18.21
C LEU A 32 -3.90 3.51 -18.72
N ASP A 33 -4.82 4.46 -18.60
CA ASP A 33 -4.52 5.88 -18.72
C ASP A 33 -3.97 6.38 -17.36
N LYS A 34 -2.66 6.39 -17.23
CA LYS A 34 -1.96 6.76 -15.99
C LYS A 34 -2.33 8.16 -15.52
N ILE A 35 -2.43 9.12 -16.44
CA ILE A 35 -2.78 10.51 -16.14
C ILE A 35 -4.18 10.56 -15.55
N LYS A 36 -5.13 9.88 -16.17
CA LYS A 36 -6.51 9.82 -15.69
C LYS A 36 -6.63 9.18 -14.31
N VAL A 37 -5.87 8.11 -14.05
CA VAL A 37 -5.85 7.46 -12.73
C VAL A 37 -5.28 8.42 -11.69
N GLU A 38 -4.19 9.11 -11.98
CA GLU A 38 -3.60 10.10 -11.08
C GLU A 38 -4.57 11.26 -10.79
N GLU A 39 -5.26 11.76 -11.82
CA GLU A 39 -6.30 12.79 -11.64
C GLU A 39 -7.44 12.31 -10.72
N ILE A 40 -7.86 11.06 -10.85
CA ILE A 40 -8.87 10.47 -9.95
C ILE A 40 -8.35 10.44 -8.51
N ILE A 41 -7.10 9.99 -8.28
CA ILE A 41 -6.47 9.98 -6.96
C ILE A 41 -6.45 11.38 -6.38
N ILE A 42 -5.93 12.36 -7.12
CA ILE A 42 -5.85 13.76 -6.69
C ILE A 42 -7.22 14.33 -6.36
N ASN A 43 -8.23 14.05 -7.18
CA ASN A 43 -9.61 14.50 -6.92
C ASN A 43 -10.19 13.85 -5.65
N LYS A 44 -9.90 12.57 -5.40
CA LYS A 44 -10.32 11.91 -4.16
C LYS A 44 -9.67 12.55 -2.94
N ILE A 45 -8.38 12.84 -3.00
CA ILE A 45 -7.64 13.52 -1.92
C ILE A 45 -8.23 14.90 -1.65
N LYS A 46 -8.42 15.73 -2.69
CA LYS A 46 -8.93 17.11 -2.55
C LYS A 46 -10.36 17.19 -2.03
N ASN A 47 -11.19 16.21 -2.36
CA ASN A 47 -12.60 16.21 -1.97
C ASN A 47 -12.86 15.44 -0.65
N SER A 48 -11.87 14.80 -0.09
CA SER A 48 -11.99 14.12 1.20
C SER A 48 -11.87 15.11 2.35
N ASN A 49 -12.73 14.95 3.35
CA ASN A 49 -12.63 15.61 4.66
C ASN A 49 -12.00 14.70 5.71
N SER A 50 -11.62 13.49 5.34
CA SER A 50 -11.06 12.51 6.27
C SER A 50 -9.58 12.78 6.53
N GLU A 51 -9.14 12.40 7.72
CA GLU A 51 -7.74 12.50 8.14
C GLU A 51 -6.86 11.48 7.41
N TYR A 52 -7.35 10.26 7.28
CA TYR A 52 -6.68 9.18 6.55
C TYR A 52 -7.42 8.85 5.26
N ILE A 53 -6.69 8.81 4.16
CA ILE A 53 -7.21 8.46 2.84
C ILE A 53 -6.41 7.27 2.33
N ILE A 54 -7.09 6.11 2.23
CA ILE A 54 -6.44 4.84 1.92
C ILE A 54 -6.84 4.39 0.52
N PHE A 55 -5.87 4.18 -0.34
CA PHE A 55 -6.03 3.55 -1.64
C PHE A 55 -5.55 2.11 -1.61
N ALA A 56 -6.17 1.27 -2.42
CA ALA A 56 -5.83 -0.15 -2.50
C ALA A 56 -4.42 -0.40 -3.05
N GLU A 57 -3.97 -1.65 -2.90
CA GLU A 57 -2.73 -2.16 -3.48
C GLU A 57 -2.64 -1.83 -4.98
N ASN A 58 -1.46 -1.41 -5.45
CA ASN A 58 -1.17 -1.06 -6.84
C ASN A 58 -2.12 -0.01 -7.45
N ASN A 59 -2.68 0.89 -6.65
CA ASN A 59 -3.51 1.97 -7.18
C ASN A 59 -2.70 3.14 -7.73
N TYR A 60 -1.45 3.33 -7.33
CA TYR A 60 -0.62 4.38 -7.92
C TYR A 60 -0.11 3.94 -9.30
N PRO A 61 -0.36 4.72 -10.36
CA PRO A 61 -0.18 4.24 -11.74
C PRO A 61 1.26 4.31 -12.25
N TYR A 62 2.16 4.91 -11.48
CA TYR A 62 3.55 5.10 -11.88
C TYR A 62 4.48 4.22 -11.06
N LEU A 63 5.53 3.72 -11.70
CA LEU A 63 6.67 3.14 -11.02
C LEU A 63 7.40 4.25 -10.26
N ILE A 64 7.63 4.07 -8.97
CA ILE A 64 8.42 5.00 -8.18
C ILE A 64 9.86 4.54 -8.16
N THR A 65 10.73 5.40 -8.65
CA THR A 65 12.18 5.21 -8.65
C THR A 65 12.83 6.18 -7.66
N GLU A 66 14.11 6.02 -7.40
CA GLU A 66 14.86 6.97 -6.55
C GLU A 66 14.92 8.39 -7.14
N SER A 67 14.75 8.51 -8.47
CA SER A 67 14.86 9.76 -9.20
C SER A 67 13.54 10.53 -9.34
N ASN A 68 12.41 9.92 -9.02
CA ASN A 68 11.11 10.57 -9.13
C ASN A 68 10.38 10.68 -7.78
N ASP A 69 9.94 11.88 -7.48
CA ASP A 69 9.17 12.19 -6.28
C ASP A 69 7.68 11.92 -6.48
N ILE A 70 7.00 11.61 -5.39
CA ILE A 70 5.55 11.49 -5.37
C ILE A 70 4.95 12.89 -5.37
N THR A 71 4.24 13.22 -6.45
CA THR A 71 3.60 14.53 -6.60
C THR A 71 2.38 14.72 -5.68
N LEU A 72 1.86 13.64 -5.09
CA LEU A 72 0.64 13.66 -4.28
C LEU A 72 0.76 14.55 -3.03
N THR A 73 1.96 14.71 -2.47
CA THR A 73 2.21 15.58 -1.30
C THR A 73 1.72 17.01 -1.49
N LYS A 74 1.75 17.51 -2.73
CA LYS A 74 1.31 18.87 -3.07
C LYS A 74 -0.19 19.09 -2.97
N HIS A 75 -0.95 18.00 -2.94
CA HIS A 75 -2.41 18.01 -2.95
C HIS A 75 -3.03 17.70 -1.59
N LEU A 76 -2.22 17.34 -0.59
CA LEU A 76 -2.68 17.04 0.75
C LEU A 76 -3.06 18.31 1.53
N GLY A 77 -4.18 18.25 2.24
CA GLY A 77 -4.50 19.17 3.31
C GLY A 77 -3.55 19.05 4.50
N ILE A 78 -3.61 20.02 5.42
CA ILE A 78 -2.65 20.12 6.55
C ILE A 78 -2.65 18.86 7.42
N ASN A 79 -3.81 18.27 7.67
CA ASN A 79 -3.98 17.11 8.55
C ASN A 79 -4.22 15.81 7.77
N GLN A 80 -4.21 15.85 6.45
CA GLN A 80 -4.45 14.66 5.64
C GLN A 80 -3.20 13.79 5.54
N LYS A 81 -3.43 12.49 5.60
CA LYS A 81 -2.44 11.44 5.37
C LYS A 81 -2.97 10.51 4.29
N VAL A 82 -2.12 10.17 3.35
CA VAL A 82 -2.47 9.26 2.26
C VAL A 82 -1.69 7.96 2.40
N VAL A 83 -2.41 6.88 2.25
CA VAL A 83 -1.86 5.53 2.14
C VAL A 83 -2.16 5.03 0.74
N ILE A 84 -1.13 4.58 0.02
CA ILE A 84 -1.31 4.06 -1.32
C ILE A 84 -0.33 2.94 -1.63
N GLY A 85 -0.83 1.88 -2.27
CA GLY A 85 0.00 0.79 -2.78
C GLY A 85 0.57 1.11 -4.16
N GLU A 86 1.83 0.75 -4.38
CA GLU A 86 2.56 1.00 -5.62
C GLU A 86 3.69 0.00 -5.85
N THR A 87 4.28 0.04 -7.06
CA THR A 87 5.53 -0.66 -7.35
C THR A 87 6.70 0.31 -7.25
N LYS A 88 7.67 -0.02 -6.39
CA LYS A 88 8.90 0.75 -6.23
C LYS A 88 10.11 0.02 -6.81
N GLU A 89 10.98 0.74 -7.51
CA GLU A 89 12.27 0.25 -7.99
C GLU A 89 13.41 0.87 -7.18
N ILE A 90 14.29 0.01 -6.70
CA ILE A 90 15.50 0.40 -5.98
C ILE A 90 16.65 -0.45 -6.53
N GLU A 91 17.68 0.18 -7.08
CA GLU A 91 18.85 -0.51 -7.63
C GLU A 91 18.52 -1.62 -8.65
N GLY A 92 17.47 -1.45 -9.41
CA GLY A 92 16.99 -2.43 -10.41
C GLY A 92 16.13 -3.56 -9.85
N GLU A 93 15.85 -3.56 -8.56
CA GLU A 93 14.94 -4.51 -7.93
C GLU A 93 13.57 -3.89 -7.70
N PHE A 94 12.51 -4.69 -7.88
CA PHE A 94 11.13 -4.24 -7.78
C PHE A 94 10.51 -4.70 -6.47
N TYR A 95 9.82 -3.79 -5.80
CA TYR A 95 9.14 -4.03 -4.54
C TYR A 95 7.65 -3.72 -4.66
N ASN A 96 6.81 -4.63 -4.18
CA ASN A 96 5.41 -4.33 -3.90
C ASN A 96 5.37 -3.52 -2.60
N SER A 97 4.95 -2.26 -2.68
CA SER A 97 5.15 -1.31 -1.60
C SER A 97 3.87 -0.62 -1.17
N PHE A 98 3.87 -0.27 0.07
CA PHE A 98 2.89 0.58 0.73
C PHE A 98 3.59 1.91 1.06
N ILE A 99 2.99 3.01 0.63
CA ILE A 99 3.50 4.33 0.93
C ILE A 99 2.56 5.04 1.89
N PHE A 100 3.13 5.59 2.93
CA PHE A 100 2.46 6.48 3.84
C PHE A 100 2.98 7.91 3.62
N ILE A 101 2.08 8.79 3.21
CA ILE A 101 2.39 10.16 2.80
C ILE A 101 1.74 11.13 3.77
N GLU A 102 2.54 11.92 4.43
CA GLU A 102 2.17 13.13 5.15
C GLU A 102 2.75 14.33 4.41
N LYS A 103 2.31 15.55 4.73
CA LYS A 103 2.71 16.76 4.01
C LYS A 103 4.23 16.92 3.84
N ASP A 104 5.00 16.58 4.87
CA ASP A 104 6.46 16.79 4.91
C ASP A 104 7.23 15.47 5.17
N LYS A 105 6.55 14.33 5.15
CA LYS A 105 7.15 13.04 5.46
C LYS A 105 6.56 11.95 4.58
N ILE A 106 7.43 11.14 3.99
CA ILE A 106 7.05 9.94 3.24
C ILE A 106 7.73 8.76 3.89
N GLN A 107 6.98 7.70 4.14
CA GLN A 107 7.50 6.44 4.65
C GLN A 107 7.07 5.32 3.74
N TYR A 108 7.95 4.34 3.56
CA TYR A 108 7.73 3.18 2.71
C TYR A 108 7.75 1.92 3.55
N PHE A 109 6.90 0.98 3.17
CA PHE A 109 6.99 -0.39 3.61
C PHE A 109 6.99 -1.29 2.38
N HIS A 110 7.92 -2.21 2.30
CA HIS A 110 8.00 -3.20 1.24
C HIS A 110 7.49 -4.54 1.73
N LYS A 111 6.65 -5.17 0.94
CA LYS A 111 6.03 -6.46 1.25
C LYS A 111 7.07 -7.51 1.59
N LYS A 112 6.90 -8.19 2.72
CA LYS A 112 7.85 -9.19 3.22
C LYS A 112 7.48 -10.61 2.83
N ILE A 113 6.18 -10.90 2.65
CA ILE A 113 5.69 -12.22 2.29
C ILE A 113 5.07 -12.15 0.91
N LEU A 114 5.82 -12.61 -0.08
CA LEU A 114 5.40 -12.58 -1.49
C LEU A 114 4.54 -13.80 -1.83
N VAL A 115 3.62 -13.61 -2.77
CA VAL A 115 2.76 -14.68 -3.27
C VAL A 115 3.53 -15.49 -4.33
N PRO A 116 3.78 -16.80 -4.09
CA PRO A 116 4.39 -17.67 -5.08
C PRO A 116 3.57 -17.68 -6.38
N PHE A 117 4.24 -17.69 -7.52
CA PHE A 117 3.67 -17.66 -8.88
C PHE A 117 2.90 -16.39 -9.26
N GLY A 118 2.60 -15.51 -8.29
CA GLY A 118 1.95 -14.21 -8.54
C GLY A 118 2.93 -13.04 -8.48
N GLU A 119 3.81 -13.05 -7.50
CA GLU A 119 4.78 -11.96 -7.26
C GLU A 119 6.22 -12.40 -7.47
N PHE A 120 6.50 -13.67 -7.42
CA PHE A 120 7.77 -14.26 -7.80
C PHE A 120 7.58 -15.67 -8.34
N LEU A 121 8.49 -16.11 -9.19
CA LEU A 121 8.48 -17.46 -9.73
C LEU A 121 9.50 -18.34 -8.97
N PRO A 122 9.03 -19.27 -8.11
CA PRO A 122 9.92 -20.22 -7.49
C PRO A 122 10.66 -21.03 -8.54
N PHE A 123 11.97 -21.21 -8.35
CA PHE A 123 12.83 -21.99 -9.27
C PHE A 123 12.90 -21.44 -10.71
N ARG A 124 12.70 -20.12 -10.94
CA ARG A 124 12.76 -19.48 -12.26
C ARG A 124 13.92 -19.96 -13.12
N LYS A 125 15.09 -20.19 -12.53
CA LYS A 125 16.27 -20.70 -13.26
C LYS A 125 16.04 -22.03 -13.95
N TYR A 126 15.09 -22.84 -13.50
CA TYR A 126 14.77 -24.18 -14.04
C TYR A 126 13.50 -24.22 -14.88
N ILE A 127 12.67 -23.18 -14.82
CA ILE A 127 11.32 -23.17 -15.39
C ILE A 127 11.13 -21.96 -16.32
N GLN A 128 12.08 -21.74 -17.24
CA GLN A 128 12.06 -20.58 -18.17
C GLN A 128 10.81 -20.49 -19.05
N PHE A 129 10.15 -21.62 -19.32
CA PHE A 129 8.91 -21.61 -20.13
C PHE A 129 7.71 -20.98 -19.41
N MET A 130 7.77 -20.80 -18.09
CA MET A 130 6.69 -20.20 -17.30
C MET A 130 6.72 -18.65 -17.27
N ASP A 131 7.74 -18.02 -17.83
CA ASP A 131 7.81 -16.54 -17.93
C ASP A 131 6.61 -15.95 -18.68
N LYS A 132 6.00 -16.73 -19.56
CA LYS A 132 4.77 -16.34 -20.26
C LYS A 132 3.53 -16.28 -19.36
N ILE A 133 3.56 -16.95 -18.22
CA ILE A 133 2.43 -17.08 -17.29
C ILE A 133 2.55 -16.11 -16.13
N SER A 134 3.74 -15.99 -15.53
CA SER A 134 3.98 -15.22 -14.30
C SER A 134 4.48 -13.79 -14.55
N GLY A 135 4.67 -13.40 -15.80
CA GLY A 135 5.33 -12.14 -16.13
C GLY A 135 6.86 -12.20 -16.04
N THR A 136 7.51 -11.14 -16.48
CA THR A 136 8.99 -11.10 -16.62
C THR A 136 9.72 -10.61 -15.38
N THR A 137 9.01 -10.00 -14.43
CA THR A 137 9.61 -9.32 -13.28
C THR A 137 9.13 -9.95 -11.98
N ASP A 138 10.07 -10.44 -11.18
CA ASP A 138 9.81 -10.88 -9.82
C ASP A 138 9.91 -9.68 -8.87
N TYR A 139 9.06 -9.64 -7.87
CA TYR A 139 9.23 -8.74 -6.74
C TYR A 139 10.29 -9.26 -5.78
N THR A 140 10.97 -8.33 -5.13
CA THR A 140 11.97 -8.60 -4.09
C THR A 140 11.33 -8.49 -2.71
N ILE A 141 11.77 -9.35 -1.78
CA ILE A 141 11.31 -9.37 -0.40
C ILE A 141 11.78 -8.11 0.32
N GLY A 142 10.86 -7.41 0.97
CA GLY A 142 11.18 -6.25 1.77
C GLY A 142 11.95 -6.56 3.04
N ASN A 143 12.91 -5.70 3.40
CA ASN A 143 13.75 -5.81 4.60
C ASN A 143 13.49 -4.71 5.63
N ILE A 144 12.61 -3.75 5.33
CA ILE A 144 12.31 -2.62 6.21
C ILE A 144 11.42 -3.07 7.37
N ASP A 145 11.64 -2.51 8.56
CA ASP A 145 10.79 -2.75 9.72
C ASP A 145 9.34 -2.37 9.43
N ARG A 146 8.42 -3.20 9.95
CA ARG A 146 6.99 -3.11 9.69
C ARG A 146 6.30 -2.07 10.61
N LEU A 147 6.93 -0.94 10.84
CA LEU A 147 6.37 0.11 11.66
C LEU A 147 6.42 1.46 10.94
N ILE A 148 5.25 2.02 10.73
CA ILE A 148 5.10 3.39 10.26
C ILE A 148 4.58 4.22 11.42
N ILE A 149 5.20 5.35 11.67
CA ILE A 149 4.81 6.25 12.76
C ILE A 149 4.35 7.57 12.14
N SER A 150 3.08 7.92 12.38
CA SER A 150 2.53 9.22 11.99
C SER A 150 3.10 10.35 12.83
N LYS A 151 2.88 11.59 12.40
CA LYS A 151 3.29 12.78 13.18
C LYS A 151 2.60 12.87 14.55
N GLU A 152 1.40 12.32 14.66
CA GLU A 152 0.65 12.24 15.92
C GLU A 152 1.08 11.06 16.81
N ASN A 153 2.19 10.38 16.49
CA ASN A 153 2.70 9.18 17.15
C ASN A 153 1.71 8.00 17.11
N ILE A 154 0.89 7.93 16.07
CA ILE A 154 0.05 6.75 15.82
C ILE A 154 0.92 5.70 15.12
N ASN A 155 0.99 4.53 15.72
CA ASN A 155 1.68 3.39 15.15
C ASN A 155 0.79 2.70 14.12
N ILE A 156 1.29 2.57 12.89
CA ILE A 156 0.60 1.91 11.79
C ILE A 156 1.39 0.66 11.42
N LEU A 157 0.73 -0.48 11.47
CA LEU A 157 1.30 -1.74 11.02
C LEU A 157 0.80 -2.04 9.59
N PRO A 158 1.62 -1.82 8.57
CA PRO A 158 1.22 -2.11 7.20
C PRO A 158 1.19 -3.63 6.95
N ILE A 159 0.11 -4.08 6.35
CA ILE A 159 -0.09 -5.46 5.90
C ILE A 159 -0.61 -5.41 4.47
N ILE A 160 0.10 -6.03 3.53
CA ILE A 160 -0.25 -6.02 2.13
C ILE A 160 -0.84 -7.37 1.72
N CYS A 161 -2.13 -7.35 1.33
CA CYS A 161 -2.85 -8.48 0.75
C CYS A 161 -2.69 -9.80 1.56
N TYR A 162 -2.04 -10.78 0.97
CA TYR A 162 -1.82 -12.14 1.47
C TYR A 162 -1.07 -12.21 2.81
N GLU A 163 -0.32 -11.18 3.18
CA GLU A 163 0.44 -11.16 4.45
C GLU A 163 -0.45 -11.31 5.68
N ILE A 164 -1.73 -10.93 5.60
CA ILE A 164 -2.70 -11.07 6.71
C ILE A 164 -2.91 -12.53 7.18
N LEU A 165 -2.52 -13.50 6.35
CA LEU A 165 -2.66 -14.94 6.68
C LEU A 165 -1.54 -15.48 7.57
N PHE A 166 -0.54 -14.66 7.89
CA PHE A 166 0.64 -15.10 8.63
C PHE A 166 0.71 -14.43 10.00
N ASP A 167 0.77 -15.26 11.05
CA ASP A 167 0.82 -14.78 12.45
C ASP A 167 2.18 -14.17 12.86
N GLN A 168 3.23 -14.39 12.07
CA GLN A 168 4.59 -13.90 12.32
C GLN A 168 4.89 -12.60 11.56
N ILE A 169 4.01 -11.65 11.75
CA ILE A 169 4.16 -10.34 11.12
C ILE A 169 4.79 -9.34 12.09
#